data_5a0f75ac2e885ecb654b6e7d76fd94c3
#
_entry.id   5a0f75ac2e885ecb654b6e7d76fd94c3
#
_cell.length_a   1.000
_cell.length_b   1.000
_cell.length_c   1.000
_cell.angle_alpha   90.00
_cell.angle_beta   90.00
_cell.angle_gamma   90.00
#
_symmetry.space_group_name_H-M   'P 1'
#
loop_
_entity.id
_entity.type
_entity.pdbx_description
1 polymer ?
#
loop_
_entity_poly.entity_id
_entity_poly.type
_entity_poly.pdbx_seq_one_letter_code
_entity_poly.pdbx_strand_id
1 'polypeptide(L)'
;GKRLILFMERTKPSTLWIDGDSIGTLGHIYAPHCYSLPALAPGSHHIKIRIDNSPSSVPAEIQSSHAWTDGTQTNWNGILGDFYIEAAPHTYLKQVQVYPSVKEKKARIHVNIYSDSEQSGVVTLSAKTWNTQQEHLLPDMEKQVGLSKGENKIELTLDMGNRMQTWSEFHPTLYALNVTLATNEGKDNIITDFGMRDFATEGTQFTINGFKTFLRGKHDACVFPLTGYAPMDVKSWRKVFQTAKSYGINYYRCHSYTPPRAAFAAADIEGIYFQAELPLWGSISPDNHRMNDFLLNEAYMTLDYMGNHPSFTMLGLGNELGGDVDLMRNWLDGFRKHDNRHLYSFGSNNFLGWGGAIDGEDYLTTCRVGGGEGYTTHVRSSFAFVDAEKGGILNNTRPNTRADYTAAIAKSPRPVISHETGQFQIYPDYKELEKYTGVLHPYNLEIFRDRLNENGLQNQIDAFHQATGRFAVECYKADIEYGLRTAGLGGFQMLDLQDFPGQGSALVGILDAFMDSKGIVTPETFRGFCAPVVPLALMDTYCYSNKEELNIGLALTNYEEQPWSDALYWRLESLSDSVTFVREGKVPAHVEQGKVMQVGELKSTLTEIDKPAQLRLTLTTGNYHNYY
;
A
#
# COMPACT_ATOMS: atom_id res chain seq x y z
N GLY A 1 -14.13 26.16 34.39
CA GLY A 1 -14.03 26.32 32.93
C GLY A 1 -13.67 25.00 32.28
N LYS A 2 -13.69 24.95 30.98
CA LYS A 2 -13.20 23.79 30.19
C LYS A 2 -11.89 24.19 29.53
N ARG A 3 -11.04 23.19 29.21
CA ARG A 3 -9.87 23.39 28.37
C ARG A 3 -10.35 23.44 26.91
N LEU A 4 -9.88 24.42 26.16
CA LEU A 4 -10.20 24.55 24.73
C LEU A 4 -9.00 24.08 23.89
N ILE A 5 -9.28 23.24 22.87
CA ILE A 5 -8.29 22.72 21.93
C ILE A 5 -8.78 23.05 20.52
N LEU A 6 -7.99 23.78 19.74
CA LEU A 6 -8.26 23.96 18.31
C LEU A 6 -7.61 22.80 17.57
N PHE A 7 -8.42 22.10 16.80
CA PHE A 7 -8.05 20.92 15.99
C PHE A 7 -8.10 21.26 14.51
N MET A 8 -7.04 20.91 13.77
CA MET A 8 -6.98 20.93 12.30
C MET A 8 -6.46 19.59 11.83
N GLU A 9 -7.27 18.82 11.12
CA GLU A 9 -6.96 17.42 10.78
C GLU A 9 -5.70 17.27 9.92
N ARG A 10 -5.59 18.09 8.87
CA ARG A 10 -4.42 18.07 8.00
C ARG A 10 -4.14 19.45 7.42
N THR A 11 -2.89 19.89 7.53
CA THR A 11 -2.46 21.19 7.03
C THR A 11 -0.95 21.19 6.73
N LYS A 12 -0.46 22.26 6.12
CA LYS A 12 0.97 22.59 6.05
C LYS A 12 1.41 23.26 7.37
N PRO A 13 2.69 23.53 7.60
CA PRO A 13 3.14 24.24 8.80
C PRO A 13 2.24 25.41 9.14
N SER A 14 1.80 25.53 10.39
CA SER A 14 0.84 26.55 10.80
C SER A 14 1.29 27.34 12.01
N THR A 15 0.84 28.60 12.11
CA THR A 15 1.00 29.46 13.28
C THR A 15 -0.35 30.03 13.67
N LEU A 16 -0.66 29.98 14.97
CA LEU A 16 -1.92 30.42 15.55
C LEU A 16 -1.74 31.66 16.43
N TRP A 17 -2.65 32.62 16.32
CA TRP A 17 -2.82 33.76 17.22
C TRP A 17 -4.28 33.86 17.68
N ILE A 18 -4.48 34.33 18.90
CA ILE A 18 -5.78 34.67 19.47
C ILE A 18 -5.70 36.09 20.04
N ASP A 19 -6.60 36.95 19.59
CA ASP A 19 -6.69 38.37 20.00
C ASP A 19 -5.36 39.15 19.86
N GLY A 20 -4.51 38.70 18.95
CA GLY A 20 -3.20 39.26 18.66
C GLY A 20 -2.04 38.52 19.35
N ASP A 21 -2.31 37.72 20.37
CA ASP A 21 -1.27 36.95 21.09
C ASP A 21 -0.92 35.65 20.36
N SER A 22 0.37 35.37 20.20
CA SER A 22 0.86 34.14 19.57
C SER A 22 0.67 32.94 20.49
N ILE A 23 -0.01 31.92 19.99
CA ILE A 23 -0.19 30.64 20.68
C ILE A 23 0.95 29.68 20.38
N GLY A 24 1.47 29.70 19.13
CA GLY A 24 2.59 28.86 18.73
C GLY A 24 2.60 28.50 17.26
N THR A 25 3.61 27.71 16.89
CA THR A 25 3.80 27.19 15.53
C THR A 25 3.96 25.66 15.58
N LEU A 26 3.28 24.94 14.68
CA LEU A 26 3.43 23.51 14.46
C LEU A 26 3.92 23.27 13.03
N GLY A 27 4.99 22.46 12.90
CA GLY A 27 5.70 22.28 11.62
C GLY A 27 5.47 20.94 10.91
N HIS A 28 4.84 19.98 11.57
CA HIS A 28 4.55 18.67 10.99
C HIS A 28 3.43 18.73 9.92
N ILE A 29 3.35 17.71 9.05
CA ILE A 29 2.47 17.76 7.88
C ILE A 29 1.52 16.56 7.76
N TYR A 30 1.67 15.52 8.58
CA TYR A 30 0.86 14.30 8.49
C TYR A 30 -0.16 14.15 9.61
N ALA A 31 0.24 14.41 10.84
CA ALA A 31 -0.64 14.36 11.99
C ALA A 31 -1.45 15.67 12.15
N PRO A 32 -2.56 15.67 12.89
CA PRO A 32 -3.35 16.86 13.14
C PRO A 32 -2.58 17.91 13.93
N HIS A 33 -2.84 19.18 13.63
CA HIS A 33 -2.39 20.29 14.46
C HIS A 33 -3.40 20.52 15.59
N CYS A 34 -2.95 20.32 16.83
CA CYS A 34 -3.74 20.51 18.04
C CYS A 34 -3.15 21.62 18.88
N TYR A 35 -3.84 22.77 18.96
CA TYR A 35 -3.41 23.90 19.78
C TYR A 35 -4.22 23.99 21.08
N SER A 36 -3.55 23.90 22.23
CA SER A 36 -4.18 24.24 23.51
C SER A 36 -4.38 25.75 23.58
N LEU A 37 -5.63 26.19 23.66
CA LEU A 37 -5.97 27.61 23.76
C LEU A 37 -5.86 28.11 25.21
N PRO A 38 -5.54 29.41 25.43
CA PRO A 38 -5.60 30.00 26.75
C PRO A 38 -7.03 30.04 27.30
N ALA A 39 -7.18 30.30 28.57
CA ALA A 39 -8.50 30.56 29.14
C ALA A 39 -9.08 31.85 28.54
N LEU A 40 -10.17 31.72 27.78
CA LEU A 40 -10.86 32.83 27.13
C LEU A 40 -12.03 33.29 27.98
N ALA A 41 -12.21 34.61 28.11
CA ALA A 41 -13.38 35.20 28.74
C ALA A 41 -14.63 34.96 27.84
N PRO A 42 -15.86 34.94 28.41
CA PRO A 42 -17.06 34.91 27.55
C PRO A 42 -17.11 36.14 26.65
N GLY A 43 -17.27 35.92 25.32
CA GLY A 43 -17.31 37.02 24.36
C GLY A 43 -16.87 36.59 22.95
N SER A 44 -16.64 37.58 22.09
CA SER A 44 -16.07 37.38 20.77
C SER A 44 -14.55 37.43 20.83
N HIS A 45 -13.88 36.48 20.21
CA HIS A 45 -12.44 36.39 20.11
C HIS A 45 -12.00 36.34 18.65
N HIS A 46 -10.87 36.92 18.34
CA HIS A 46 -10.30 36.92 16.98
C HIS A 46 -9.21 35.87 16.85
N ILE A 47 -9.47 34.85 16.04
CA ILE A 47 -8.52 33.78 15.71
C ILE A 47 -7.87 34.09 14.37
N LYS A 48 -6.54 34.12 14.34
CA LYS A 48 -5.73 34.24 13.13
C LYS A 48 -4.88 33.00 12.96
N ILE A 49 -4.96 32.34 11.79
CA ILE A 49 -4.16 31.17 11.44
C ILE A 49 -3.36 31.51 10.17
N ARG A 50 -2.05 31.31 10.21
CA ARG A 50 -1.19 31.31 9.03
C ARG A 50 -0.86 29.88 8.66
N ILE A 51 -1.12 29.51 7.42
CA ILE A 51 -0.66 28.25 6.82
C ILE A 51 0.45 28.59 5.83
N ASP A 52 1.56 27.87 5.90
CA ASP A 52 2.77 28.20 5.15
C ASP A 52 3.23 26.99 4.32
N ASN A 53 2.97 27.03 3.00
CA ASN A 53 3.49 26.05 2.04
C ASN A 53 4.69 26.56 1.24
N SER A 54 5.35 27.62 1.72
CA SER A 54 6.58 28.10 1.08
C SER A 54 7.73 27.10 1.24
N PRO A 55 8.71 27.09 0.32
CA PRO A 55 9.86 26.19 0.39
C PRO A 55 10.65 26.30 1.71
N SER A 56 10.68 27.48 2.35
CA SER A 56 11.41 27.70 3.60
C SER A 56 10.73 27.11 4.85
N SER A 57 9.45 26.75 4.75
CA SER A 57 8.67 26.24 5.89
C SER A 57 9.02 24.80 6.29
N VAL A 58 9.61 24.03 5.39
CA VAL A 58 10.12 22.66 5.61
C VAL A 58 11.61 22.56 5.25
N PRO A 59 12.32 21.46 5.63
CA PRO A 59 13.65 21.18 5.12
C PRO A 59 13.65 21.05 3.58
N ALA A 60 14.75 21.46 2.93
CA ALA A 60 14.84 21.47 1.46
C ALA A 60 14.64 20.07 0.85
N GLU A 61 15.09 19.03 1.51
CA GLU A 61 15.02 17.64 1.08
C GLU A 61 13.59 17.10 1.01
N ILE A 62 12.68 17.68 1.81
CA ILE A 62 11.26 17.30 1.82
C ILE A 62 10.54 17.76 0.54
N GLN A 63 11.06 18.81 -0.11
CA GLN A 63 10.40 19.48 -1.23
C GLN A 63 10.34 18.60 -2.50
N SER A 64 11.17 17.56 -2.61
CA SER A 64 11.12 16.58 -3.70
C SER A 64 10.11 15.46 -3.47
N SER A 65 9.59 15.31 -2.24
CA SER A 65 8.65 14.24 -1.89
C SER A 65 7.25 14.49 -2.45
N HIS A 66 6.47 13.41 -2.62
CA HIS A 66 5.05 13.52 -3.03
C HIS A 66 4.16 14.16 -1.96
N ALA A 67 4.65 14.36 -0.75
CA ALA A 67 3.95 15.15 0.27
C ALA A 67 3.99 16.66 0.02
N TRP A 68 4.93 17.13 -0.82
CA TRP A 68 5.22 18.56 -0.95
C TRP A 68 5.33 19.08 -2.39
N THR A 69 5.93 18.32 -3.30
CA THR A 69 6.31 18.79 -4.62
C THR A 69 5.12 19.18 -5.51
N ASP A 70 5.28 20.26 -6.29
CA ASP A 70 4.40 20.58 -7.43
C ASP A 70 4.80 19.82 -8.71
N GLY A 71 5.96 19.17 -8.71
CA GLY A 71 6.49 18.48 -9.90
C GLY A 71 5.72 17.26 -10.32
N THR A 72 5.04 16.59 -9.38
CA THR A 72 4.29 15.35 -9.61
C THR A 72 2.83 15.43 -9.19
N GLN A 73 2.46 16.43 -8.39
CA GLN A 73 1.10 16.72 -7.93
C GLN A 73 0.98 18.21 -7.59
N THR A 74 0.18 18.62 -6.61
CA THR A 74 0.09 20.00 -6.14
C THR A 74 0.65 20.17 -4.74
N ASN A 75 1.36 21.27 -4.49
CA ASN A 75 1.66 21.74 -3.15
C ASN A 75 0.49 22.59 -2.64
N TRP A 76 -0.64 21.94 -2.34
CA TRP A 76 -1.86 22.60 -1.85
C TRP A 76 -1.62 23.41 -0.56
N ASN A 77 -2.50 24.37 -0.28
CA ASN A 77 -2.47 25.20 0.93
C ASN A 77 -3.85 25.26 1.58
N GLY A 78 -3.87 25.47 2.89
CA GLY A 78 -5.07 25.56 3.70
C GLY A 78 -5.24 24.40 4.69
N ILE A 79 -6.46 24.24 5.20
CA ILE A 79 -6.84 23.19 6.15
C ILE A 79 -7.74 22.19 5.44
N LEU A 80 -7.39 20.91 5.51
CA LEU A 80 -8.16 19.81 4.94
C LEU A 80 -8.78 18.95 6.06
N GLY A 81 -9.96 18.40 5.80
CA GLY A 81 -10.68 17.56 6.75
C GLY A 81 -11.32 18.34 7.90
N ASP A 82 -11.31 17.74 9.07
CA ASP A 82 -11.97 18.27 10.26
C ASP A 82 -11.27 19.51 10.82
N PHE A 83 -12.07 20.54 11.13
CA PHE A 83 -11.62 21.79 11.72
C PHE A 83 -12.63 22.26 12.76
N TYR A 84 -12.23 22.23 14.05
CA TYR A 84 -13.13 22.57 15.15
C TYR A 84 -12.37 23.03 16.40
N ILE A 85 -13.11 23.58 17.37
CA ILE A 85 -12.65 23.79 18.75
C ILE A 85 -13.37 22.80 19.64
N GLU A 86 -12.60 21.99 20.34
CA GLU A 86 -13.08 21.06 21.35
C GLU A 86 -13.00 21.68 22.74
N ALA A 87 -14.03 21.40 23.57
CA ALA A 87 -14.08 21.83 24.96
C ALA A 87 -13.91 20.61 25.89
N ALA A 88 -12.68 20.21 26.18
CA ALA A 88 -12.35 19.08 27.03
C ALA A 88 -12.51 19.41 28.53
N PRO A 89 -12.80 18.42 29.40
CA PRO A 89 -12.68 18.57 30.85
C PRO A 89 -11.26 18.90 31.28
N HIS A 90 -11.06 19.28 32.55
CA HIS A 90 -9.71 19.48 33.10
C HIS A 90 -8.92 18.18 33.24
N THR A 91 -9.64 17.07 33.41
CA THR A 91 -9.10 15.70 33.37
C THR A 91 -9.75 14.99 32.19
N TYR A 92 -8.96 14.60 31.21
CA TYR A 92 -9.45 14.07 29.94
C TYR A 92 -8.53 12.97 29.36
N LEU A 93 -9.12 12.16 28.49
CA LEU A 93 -8.42 11.16 27.68
C LEU A 93 -7.64 11.87 26.57
N LYS A 94 -6.33 11.76 26.58
CA LYS A 94 -5.47 12.38 25.55
C LYS A 94 -5.31 11.47 24.32
N GLN A 95 -5.17 10.15 24.56
CA GLN A 95 -4.90 9.18 23.51
C GLN A 95 -5.23 7.77 24.00
N VAL A 96 -5.66 6.91 23.07
CA VAL A 96 -5.84 5.48 23.28
C VAL A 96 -5.08 4.72 22.20
N GLN A 97 -4.17 3.84 22.60
CA GLN A 97 -3.43 2.94 21.71
C GLN A 97 -3.80 1.50 21.99
N VAL A 98 -4.05 0.72 20.92
CA VAL A 98 -4.44 -0.69 20.98
C VAL A 98 -3.33 -1.55 20.39
N TYR A 99 -2.81 -2.48 21.18
CA TYR A 99 -1.77 -3.43 20.79
C TYR A 99 -2.38 -4.84 20.76
N PRO A 100 -2.88 -5.31 19.61
CA PRO A 100 -3.47 -6.64 19.48
C PRO A 100 -2.40 -7.74 19.52
N SER A 101 -2.77 -8.91 20.03
CA SER A 101 -2.04 -10.17 19.89
C SER A 101 -3.02 -11.28 19.55
N VAL A 102 -2.98 -11.75 18.33
CA VAL A 102 -3.83 -12.84 17.85
C VAL A 102 -3.45 -14.14 18.56
N LYS A 103 -2.14 -14.37 18.71
CA LYS A 103 -1.61 -15.55 19.41
C LYS A 103 -2.08 -15.65 20.85
N GLU A 104 -2.11 -14.54 21.59
CA GLU A 104 -2.53 -14.50 22.99
C GLU A 104 -4.04 -14.32 23.14
N LYS A 105 -4.76 -13.99 22.07
CA LYS A 105 -6.17 -13.58 22.06
C LYS A 105 -6.44 -12.42 23.01
N LYS A 106 -5.55 -11.43 23.00
CA LYS A 106 -5.60 -10.26 23.89
C LYS A 106 -5.34 -8.98 23.12
N ALA A 107 -5.92 -7.88 23.58
CA ALA A 107 -5.56 -6.54 23.18
C ALA A 107 -5.06 -5.75 24.40
N ARG A 108 -3.81 -5.30 24.38
CA ARG A 108 -3.29 -4.38 25.40
C ARG A 108 -3.69 -2.97 25.02
N ILE A 109 -4.25 -2.24 25.96
CA ILE A 109 -4.79 -0.89 25.76
C ILE A 109 -3.94 0.07 26.59
N HIS A 110 -3.26 0.99 25.92
CA HIS A 110 -2.57 2.10 26.57
C HIS A 110 -3.47 3.33 26.52
N VAL A 111 -3.84 3.83 27.70
CA VAL A 111 -4.68 5.02 27.87
C VAL A 111 -3.83 6.13 28.45
N ASN A 112 -3.61 7.19 27.66
CA ASN A 112 -2.95 8.39 28.12
C ASN A 112 -4.01 9.39 28.61
N ILE A 113 -3.88 9.84 29.87
CA ILE A 113 -4.81 10.74 30.54
C ILE A 113 -4.05 11.97 30.99
N TYR A 114 -4.60 13.14 30.73
CA TYR A 114 -4.12 14.37 31.35
C TYR A 114 -5.02 14.77 32.52
N SER A 115 -4.43 15.19 33.64
CA SER A 115 -5.18 15.68 34.79
C SER A 115 -4.56 16.99 35.34
N ASP A 116 -5.40 17.98 35.62
CA ASP A 116 -4.92 19.25 36.21
C ASP A 116 -4.65 19.14 37.73
N SER A 117 -5.13 18.07 38.38
CA SER A 117 -5.02 17.83 39.81
C SER A 117 -4.78 16.36 40.14
N GLU A 118 -4.34 16.08 41.35
CA GLU A 118 -4.33 14.71 41.90
C GLU A 118 -5.76 14.30 42.25
N GLN A 119 -6.24 13.17 41.70
CA GLN A 119 -7.58 12.65 41.95
C GLN A 119 -7.68 11.17 41.59
N SER A 120 -8.82 10.59 41.87
CA SER A 120 -9.15 9.22 41.42
C SER A 120 -10.20 9.25 40.29
N GLY A 121 -10.20 8.20 39.47
CA GLY A 121 -11.18 7.99 38.42
C GLY A 121 -11.44 6.53 38.14
N VAL A 122 -12.41 6.28 37.27
CA VAL A 122 -12.72 4.95 36.73
C VAL A 122 -12.54 4.98 35.23
N VAL A 123 -11.69 4.09 34.71
CA VAL A 123 -11.59 3.83 33.28
C VAL A 123 -12.44 2.61 32.96
N THR A 124 -13.40 2.77 32.01
CA THR A 124 -14.24 1.70 31.51
C THR A 124 -13.92 1.44 30.04
N LEU A 125 -13.72 0.18 29.69
CA LEU A 125 -13.54 -0.28 28.30
C LEU A 125 -14.76 -1.09 27.88
N SER A 126 -15.32 -0.79 26.71
CA SER A 126 -16.29 -1.65 26.02
C SER A 126 -15.92 -1.79 24.57
N ALA A 127 -15.97 -3.01 24.02
CA ALA A 127 -15.57 -3.27 22.65
C ALA A 127 -16.51 -4.24 21.95
N LYS A 128 -16.83 -3.97 20.70
CA LYS A 128 -17.63 -4.84 19.84
C LYS A 128 -17.23 -4.73 18.38
N THR A 129 -17.47 -5.80 17.62
CA THR A 129 -17.38 -5.76 16.17
C THR A 129 -18.51 -4.93 15.57
N TRP A 130 -18.27 -4.26 14.43
CA TRP A 130 -19.30 -3.43 13.82
C TRP A 130 -19.47 -3.62 12.29
N ASN A 131 -18.46 -4.12 11.58
CA ASN A 131 -18.48 -4.29 10.11
C ASN A 131 -18.60 -5.76 9.67
N THR A 132 -19.08 -6.62 10.52
CA THR A 132 -19.28 -8.05 10.28
C THR A 132 -20.71 -8.49 10.63
N GLN A 133 -21.17 -9.58 10.02
CA GLN A 133 -22.47 -10.17 10.32
C GLN A 133 -22.46 -10.97 11.64
N GLN A 134 -21.29 -11.42 12.10
CA GLN A 134 -21.12 -12.13 13.36
C GLN A 134 -20.71 -11.15 14.45
N GLU A 135 -21.70 -10.66 15.18
CA GLU A 135 -21.41 -9.76 16.29
C GLU A 135 -20.59 -10.46 17.38
N HIS A 136 -19.50 -9.81 17.80
CA HIS A 136 -18.72 -10.19 18.97
C HIS A 136 -18.64 -9.00 19.91
N LEU A 137 -19.44 -9.05 20.96
CA LEU A 137 -19.45 -8.09 22.07
C LEU A 137 -18.59 -8.64 23.21
N LEU A 138 -17.65 -7.83 23.68
CA LEU A 138 -16.85 -8.14 24.87
C LEU A 138 -17.57 -7.65 26.14
N PRO A 139 -17.40 -8.33 27.28
CA PRO A 139 -17.83 -7.80 28.58
C PRO A 139 -17.12 -6.48 28.88
N ASP A 140 -17.86 -5.53 29.47
CA ASP A 140 -17.28 -4.29 29.93
C ASP A 140 -16.21 -4.55 31.00
N MET A 141 -15.12 -3.80 30.94
CA MET A 141 -14.01 -3.87 31.90
C MET A 141 -13.86 -2.52 32.59
N GLU A 142 -13.86 -2.53 33.91
CA GLU A 142 -13.67 -1.33 34.71
C GLU A 142 -12.38 -1.42 35.55
N LYS A 143 -11.68 -0.30 35.68
CA LYS A 143 -10.48 -0.16 36.52
C LYS A 143 -10.49 1.18 37.26
N GLN A 144 -10.38 1.10 38.58
CA GLN A 144 -10.08 2.26 39.41
C GLN A 144 -8.64 2.71 39.16
N VAL A 145 -8.42 4.02 38.97
CA VAL A 145 -7.12 4.61 38.71
C VAL A 145 -6.89 5.81 39.59
N GLY A 146 -5.68 5.92 40.15
CA GLY A 146 -5.19 7.15 40.76
C GLY A 146 -4.50 7.98 39.70
N LEU A 147 -4.83 9.26 39.61
CA LEU A 147 -4.29 10.18 38.65
C LEU A 147 -3.45 11.25 39.39
N SER A 148 -2.21 11.42 38.97
CA SER A 148 -1.37 12.52 39.36
C SER A 148 -1.59 13.76 38.49
N LYS A 149 -1.27 14.94 38.97
CA LYS A 149 -1.26 16.14 38.12
C LYS A 149 -0.30 15.95 36.94
N GLY A 150 -0.76 16.28 35.75
CA GLY A 150 -0.02 16.11 34.48
C GLY A 150 -0.43 14.85 33.71
N GLU A 151 0.51 14.26 32.99
CA GLU A 151 0.28 13.10 32.16
C GLU A 151 0.34 11.79 32.97
N ASN A 152 -0.63 10.92 32.72
CA ASN A 152 -0.77 9.60 33.33
C ASN A 152 -0.89 8.55 32.24
N LYS A 153 -0.17 7.44 32.37
CA LYS A 153 -0.25 6.30 31.45
C LYS A 153 -0.83 5.09 32.17
N ILE A 154 -1.94 4.59 31.68
CA ILE A 154 -2.64 3.43 32.24
C ILE A 154 -2.60 2.30 31.22
N GLU A 155 -2.19 1.13 31.65
CA GLU A 155 -2.23 -0.09 30.83
C GLU A 155 -3.36 -1.00 31.29
N LEU A 156 -4.14 -1.48 30.33
CA LEU A 156 -5.26 -2.40 30.50
C LEU A 156 -5.13 -3.53 29.48
N THR A 157 -5.77 -4.67 29.74
CA THR A 157 -5.75 -5.81 28.82
C THR A 157 -7.16 -6.34 28.64
N LEU A 158 -7.66 -6.30 27.41
CA LEU A 158 -8.91 -6.97 27.01
C LEU A 158 -8.62 -8.42 26.64
N ASP A 159 -9.33 -9.36 27.23
CA ASP A 159 -9.39 -10.75 26.80
C ASP A 159 -10.41 -10.86 25.67
N MET A 160 -9.95 -11.18 24.47
CA MET A 160 -10.79 -11.29 23.28
C MET A 160 -11.56 -12.62 23.23
N GLY A 161 -11.18 -13.59 24.05
CA GLY A 161 -11.86 -14.88 24.17
C GLY A 161 -11.82 -15.73 22.90
N ASN A 162 -12.58 -16.84 22.93
CA ASN A 162 -12.55 -17.82 21.83
C ASN A 162 -13.36 -17.42 20.60
N ARG A 163 -14.22 -16.39 20.69
CA ARG A 163 -14.98 -15.86 19.55
C ARG A 163 -14.29 -14.67 18.88
N MET A 164 -13.04 -14.42 19.25
CA MET A 164 -12.21 -13.39 18.61
C MET A 164 -12.24 -13.54 17.09
N GLN A 165 -12.46 -12.44 16.39
CA GLN A 165 -12.39 -12.36 14.93
C GLN A 165 -11.11 -11.59 14.55
N THR A 166 -10.38 -12.14 13.60
CA THR A 166 -9.13 -11.53 13.12
C THR A 166 -9.39 -10.56 11.97
N TRP A 167 -8.43 -9.68 11.73
CA TRP A 167 -8.40 -8.80 10.57
C TRP A 167 -7.38 -9.31 9.54
N SER A 168 -7.80 -9.43 8.28
CA SER A 168 -6.94 -9.75 7.14
C SER A 168 -7.56 -9.21 5.84
N GLU A 169 -6.89 -9.39 4.68
CA GLU A 169 -7.47 -9.07 3.37
C GLU A 169 -8.76 -9.85 3.07
N PHE A 170 -8.92 -11.04 3.66
CA PHE A 170 -10.08 -11.92 3.47
C PHE A 170 -11.19 -11.64 4.47
N HIS A 171 -10.82 -11.26 5.68
CA HIS A 171 -11.72 -11.03 6.82
C HIS A 171 -11.37 -9.71 7.51
N PRO A 172 -11.71 -8.55 6.91
CA PRO A 172 -11.34 -7.24 7.46
C PRO A 172 -12.23 -6.81 8.63
N THR A 173 -12.31 -7.66 9.66
CA THR A 173 -13.18 -7.41 10.83
C THR A 173 -12.59 -6.36 11.75
N LEU A 174 -13.40 -5.37 12.10
CA LEU A 174 -13.05 -4.27 12.99
C LEU A 174 -13.87 -4.29 14.27
N TYR A 175 -13.20 -3.95 15.36
CA TYR A 175 -13.79 -3.69 16.67
C TYR A 175 -13.81 -2.19 16.92
N ALA A 176 -14.94 -1.66 17.38
CA ALA A 176 -15.02 -0.34 17.97
C ALA A 176 -14.76 -0.46 19.48
N LEU A 177 -13.70 0.18 19.96
CA LEU A 177 -13.37 0.29 21.38
C LEU A 177 -13.82 1.64 21.90
N ASN A 178 -14.73 1.65 22.87
CA ASN A 178 -15.10 2.85 23.62
C ASN A 178 -14.36 2.84 24.97
N VAL A 179 -13.55 3.87 25.19
CA VAL A 179 -12.85 4.10 26.46
C VAL A 179 -13.49 5.32 27.13
N THR A 180 -14.05 5.11 28.31
CA THR A 180 -14.67 6.17 29.11
C THR A 180 -13.84 6.40 30.38
N LEU A 181 -13.55 7.65 30.68
CA LEU A 181 -12.99 8.10 31.94
C LEU A 181 -14.07 8.83 32.74
N ALA A 182 -14.36 8.35 33.94
CA ALA A 182 -15.24 9.03 34.89
C ALA A 182 -14.45 9.49 36.11
N THR A 183 -14.55 10.77 36.43
CA THR A 183 -13.94 11.39 37.61
C THR A 183 -15.00 12.20 38.37
N ASN A 184 -14.64 12.79 39.52
CA ASN A 184 -15.52 13.72 40.21
C ASN A 184 -15.76 15.04 39.43
N GLU A 185 -14.93 15.36 38.43
CA GLU A 185 -15.05 16.55 37.58
C GLU A 185 -15.94 16.32 36.33
N GLY A 186 -16.29 15.05 36.02
CA GLY A 186 -17.13 14.71 34.89
C GLY A 186 -16.71 13.41 34.18
N LYS A 187 -17.21 13.26 32.96
CA LYS A 187 -16.89 12.13 32.10
C LYS A 187 -16.29 12.61 30.80
N ASP A 188 -15.38 11.80 30.29
CA ASP A 188 -14.80 11.95 28.95
C ASP A 188 -14.75 10.60 28.25
N ASN A 189 -14.75 10.56 26.90
CA ASN A 189 -14.67 9.32 26.16
C ASN A 189 -13.93 9.47 24.84
N ILE A 190 -13.23 8.40 24.44
CA ILE A 190 -12.65 8.22 23.11
C ILE A 190 -13.19 6.91 22.52
N ILE A 191 -13.62 6.96 21.25
CA ILE A 191 -13.94 5.77 20.46
C ILE A 191 -12.84 5.62 19.40
N THR A 192 -12.26 4.42 19.32
CA THR A 192 -11.25 4.08 18.30
C THR A 192 -11.54 2.70 17.73
N ASP A 193 -11.34 2.56 16.42
CA ASP A 193 -11.39 1.26 15.76
C ASP A 193 -10.05 0.55 15.84
N PHE A 194 -10.08 -0.79 15.87
CA PHE A 194 -8.91 -1.64 15.76
C PHE A 194 -9.25 -3.00 15.15
N GLY A 195 -8.26 -3.68 14.61
CA GLY A 195 -8.38 -5.06 14.13
C GLY A 195 -7.45 -5.99 14.92
N MET A 196 -7.91 -7.19 15.20
CA MET A 196 -7.06 -8.23 15.78
C MET A 196 -6.18 -8.81 14.67
N ARG A 197 -4.94 -8.35 14.59
CA ARG A 197 -3.96 -8.81 13.61
C ARG A 197 -2.56 -8.94 14.19
N ASP A 198 -1.83 -9.95 13.71
CA ASP A 198 -0.38 -10.09 13.85
C ASP A 198 0.21 -10.07 12.43
N PHE A 199 0.87 -8.97 12.02
CA PHE A 199 1.58 -8.86 10.74
C PHE A 199 3.07 -8.97 11.01
N ALA A 200 3.72 -9.97 10.41
CA ALA A 200 5.11 -10.31 10.72
C ALA A 200 5.86 -10.85 9.50
N THR A 201 7.12 -11.22 9.69
CA THR A 201 7.94 -11.92 8.71
C THR A 201 8.32 -13.30 9.21
N GLU A 202 8.32 -14.29 8.32
CA GLU A 202 8.83 -15.64 8.55
C GLU A 202 9.83 -16.01 7.43
N GLY A 203 11.11 -15.89 7.72
CA GLY A 203 12.15 -16.01 6.70
C GLY A 203 12.00 -14.93 5.63
N THR A 204 11.80 -15.35 4.39
CA THR A 204 11.66 -14.46 3.23
C THR A 204 10.21 -14.13 2.86
N GLN A 205 9.23 -14.47 3.69
CA GLN A 205 7.82 -14.21 3.43
C GLN A 205 7.16 -13.39 4.54
N PHE A 206 6.12 -12.65 4.18
CA PHE A 206 5.23 -11.99 5.14
C PHE A 206 4.21 -12.98 5.68
N THR A 207 3.75 -12.74 6.89
CA THR A 207 2.63 -13.47 7.49
C THR A 207 1.58 -12.52 8.05
N ILE A 208 0.32 -12.92 7.93
CA ILE A 208 -0.83 -12.30 8.59
C ILE A 208 -1.51 -13.36 9.46
N ASN A 209 -1.58 -13.14 10.78
CA ASN A 209 -2.18 -14.08 11.73
C ASN A 209 -1.59 -15.50 11.64
N GLY A 210 -0.31 -15.62 11.27
CA GLY A 210 0.39 -16.89 11.08
C GLY A 210 0.27 -17.51 9.67
N PHE A 211 -0.58 -16.97 8.79
CA PHE A 211 -0.68 -17.41 7.41
C PHE A 211 0.26 -16.61 6.51
N LYS A 212 0.97 -17.26 5.61
CA LYS A 212 1.83 -16.58 4.63
C LYS A 212 0.98 -15.79 3.65
N THR A 213 1.37 -14.56 3.40
CA THR A 213 0.71 -13.69 2.41
C THR A 213 1.69 -13.23 1.36
N PHE A 214 1.18 -13.06 0.14
CA PHE A 214 1.92 -12.47 -0.98
C PHE A 214 1.33 -11.09 -1.27
N LEU A 215 2.16 -10.06 -1.17
CA LEU A 215 1.72 -8.68 -1.36
C LEU A 215 1.58 -8.38 -2.86
N ARG A 216 0.35 -8.22 -3.32
CA ARG A 216 -0.01 -7.83 -4.68
C ARG A 216 -0.30 -6.34 -4.69
N GLY A 217 0.72 -5.55 -4.97
CA GLY A 217 0.68 -4.14 -4.69
C GLY A 217 0.67 -3.21 -5.88
N LYS A 218 0.32 -1.95 -5.59
CA LYS A 218 0.54 -0.82 -6.46
C LYS A 218 1.30 0.30 -5.73
N HIS A 219 2.04 1.07 -6.49
CA HIS A 219 2.59 2.35 -6.12
C HIS A 219 1.45 3.39 -6.02
N ASP A 220 1.53 4.32 -5.07
CA ASP A 220 0.61 5.44 -4.95
C ASP A 220 1.38 6.76 -4.76
N ALA A 221 1.15 7.70 -5.66
CA ALA A 221 1.79 9.00 -5.67
C ALA A 221 0.86 10.15 -5.32
N CYS A 222 -0.25 9.86 -4.61
CA CYS A 222 -1.24 10.86 -4.20
C CYS A 222 -1.91 11.59 -5.39
N VAL A 223 -2.30 10.86 -6.45
CA VAL A 223 -2.83 11.45 -7.68
C VAL A 223 -4.33 11.65 -7.59
N PHE A 224 -4.77 12.90 -7.44
CA PHE A 224 -6.18 13.30 -7.39
C PHE A 224 -6.40 14.56 -8.25
N PRO A 225 -6.61 14.41 -9.59
CA PRO A 225 -6.59 15.54 -10.51
C PRO A 225 -7.64 16.61 -10.27
N LEU A 226 -8.81 16.24 -9.71
CA LEU A 226 -9.89 17.19 -9.48
C LEU A 226 -9.61 18.15 -8.33
N THR A 227 -8.97 17.69 -7.28
CA THR A 227 -8.74 18.46 -6.06
C THR A 227 -7.28 18.91 -5.89
N GLY A 228 -6.33 18.19 -6.48
CA GLY A 228 -4.89 18.40 -6.26
C GLY A 228 -4.41 17.97 -4.86
N TYR A 229 -5.28 17.37 -4.05
CA TYR A 229 -4.97 16.80 -2.74
C TYR A 229 -5.78 15.52 -2.49
N ALA A 230 -5.30 14.67 -1.58
CA ALA A 230 -5.94 13.41 -1.23
C ALA A 230 -7.31 13.63 -0.57
N PRO A 231 -8.34 12.84 -0.88
CA PRO A 231 -9.65 12.90 -0.23
C PRO A 231 -9.54 12.75 1.29
N MET A 232 -10.34 13.53 2.02
CA MET A 232 -10.42 13.49 3.49
C MET A 232 -11.60 12.68 3.99
N ASP A 233 -12.27 11.93 3.13
CA ASP A 233 -13.44 11.10 3.47
C ASP A 233 -13.23 9.62 3.11
N VAL A 234 -13.78 8.75 3.97
CA VAL A 234 -13.67 7.28 3.85
C VAL A 234 -14.34 6.76 2.58
N LYS A 235 -15.46 7.35 2.15
CA LYS A 235 -16.21 6.88 0.99
C LYS A 235 -15.41 6.99 -0.31
N SER A 236 -14.70 8.09 -0.51
CA SER A 236 -13.85 8.32 -1.68
C SER A 236 -12.71 7.33 -1.73
N TRP A 237 -12.03 7.08 -0.61
CA TRP A 237 -10.96 6.09 -0.52
C TRP A 237 -11.47 4.65 -0.68
N ARG A 238 -12.65 4.33 -0.14
CA ARG A 238 -13.24 3.00 -0.38
C ARG A 238 -13.46 2.74 -1.85
N LYS A 239 -13.94 3.73 -2.63
CA LYS A 239 -14.06 3.60 -4.10
C LYS A 239 -12.72 3.23 -4.74
N VAL A 240 -11.63 3.92 -4.35
CA VAL A 240 -10.27 3.64 -4.85
C VAL A 240 -9.85 2.19 -4.53
N PHE A 241 -10.02 1.76 -3.28
CA PHE A 241 -9.60 0.41 -2.87
C PHE A 241 -10.48 -0.70 -3.44
N GLN A 242 -11.79 -0.50 -3.53
CA GLN A 242 -12.70 -1.45 -4.17
C GLN A 242 -12.34 -1.65 -5.65
N THR A 243 -12.02 -0.57 -6.35
CA THR A 243 -11.53 -0.65 -7.73
C THR A 243 -10.23 -1.45 -7.79
N ALA A 244 -9.23 -1.12 -6.96
CA ALA A 244 -7.96 -1.85 -6.95
C ALA A 244 -8.13 -3.33 -6.58
N LYS A 245 -8.95 -3.65 -5.58
CA LYS A 245 -9.27 -5.04 -5.19
C LYS A 245 -9.95 -5.81 -6.31
N SER A 246 -10.77 -5.16 -7.13
CA SER A 246 -11.38 -5.82 -8.28
C SER A 246 -10.34 -6.33 -9.28
N TYR A 247 -9.16 -5.71 -9.33
CA TYR A 247 -7.98 -6.15 -10.10
C TYR A 247 -7.03 -7.07 -9.30
N GLY A 248 -7.38 -7.45 -8.06
CA GLY A 248 -6.59 -8.38 -7.24
C GLY A 248 -5.55 -7.74 -6.34
N ILE A 249 -5.49 -6.42 -6.26
CA ILE A 249 -4.56 -5.67 -5.40
C ILE A 249 -4.98 -5.79 -3.93
N ASN A 250 -4.02 -6.09 -3.04
CA ASN A 250 -4.21 -6.15 -1.59
C ASN A 250 -3.24 -5.22 -0.81
N TYR A 251 -2.35 -4.52 -1.51
CA TYR A 251 -1.28 -3.75 -0.90
C TYR A 251 -1.07 -2.41 -1.62
N TYR A 252 -0.88 -1.35 -0.83
CA TYR A 252 -0.56 0.00 -1.31
C TYR A 252 0.75 0.48 -0.70
N ARG A 253 1.69 0.90 -1.54
CA ARG A 253 2.86 1.66 -1.11
C ARG A 253 2.65 3.14 -1.42
N CYS A 254 2.69 3.98 -0.40
CA CYS A 254 2.58 5.43 -0.54
C CYS A 254 3.99 6.04 -0.71
N HIS A 255 4.33 6.40 -1.94
CA HIS A 255 5.67 6.87 -2.32
C HIS A 255 6.00 8.22 -1.68
N SER A 256 6.97 8.23 -0.78
CA SER A 256 7.46 9.42 -0.06
C SER A 256 6.34 10.31 0.54
N TYR A 257 5.24 9.70 0.98
CA TYR A 257 4.19 10.37 1.74
C TYR A 257 3.40 9.41 2.62
N THR A 258 2.68 9.97 3.59
CA THR A 258 1.69 9.26 4.41
C THR A 258 0.30 9.80 4.10
N PRO A 259 -0.69 8.96 3.71
CA PRO A 259 -2.03 9.41 3.36
C PRO A 259 -2.82 9.89 4.59
N PRO A 260 -3.98 10.58 4.40
CA PRO A 260 -4.82 11.01 5.51
C PRO A 260 -5.47 9.82 6.23
N ARG A 261 -5.94 10.06 7.46
CA ARG A 261 -6.63 9.04 8.28
C ARG A 261 -7.78 8.36 7.56
N ALA A 262 -8.51 9.09 6.72
CA ALA A 262 -9.61 8.54 5.92
C ALA A 262 -9.17 7.40 4.99
N ALA A 263 -7.95 7.45 4.47
CA ALA A 263 -7.38 6.37 3.66
C ALA A 263 -7.14 5.10 4.49
N PHE A 264 -6.54 5.24 5.68
CA PHE A 264 -6.34 4.10 6.58
C PHE A 264 -7.67 3.48 7.03
N ALA A 265 -8.64 4.32 7.42
CA ALA A 265 -9.97 3.84 7.80
C ALA A 265 -10.69 3.09 6.65
N ALA A 266 -10.56 3.57 5.42
CA ALA A 266 -11.09 2.87 4.25
C ALA A 266 -10.35 1.56 3.98
N ALA A 267 -9.02 1.54 4.12
CA ALA A 267 -8.20 0.34 3.97
C ALA A 267 -8.49 -0.71 5.04
N ASP A 268 -8.77 -0.27 6.28
CA ASP A 268 -9.20 -1.15 7.37
C ASP A 268 -10.50 -1.88 7.00
N ILE A 269 -11.46 -1.16 6.42
CA ILE A 269 -12.76 -1.72 6.00
C ILE A 269 -12.60 -2.67 4.80
N GLU A 270 -11.75 -2.31 3.85
CA GLU A 270 -11.57 -3.08 2.61
C GLU A 270 -10.52 -4.19 2.72
N GLY A 271 -9.71 -4.25 3.78
CA GLY A 271 -8.66 -5.25 3.96
C GLY A 271 -7.45 -5.01 3.04
N ILE A 272 -6.96 -3.78 2.99
CA ILE A 272 -5.76 -3.38 2.23
C ILE A 272 -4.59 -3.19 3.20
N TYR A 273 -3.42 -3.74 2.87
CA TYR A 273 -2.18 -3.50 3.60
C TYR A 273 -1.52 -2.22 3.14
N PHE A 274 -1.10 -1.36 4.08
CA PHE A 274 -0.39 -0.12 3.76
C PHE A 274 1.08 -0.16 4.14
N GLN A 275 1.92 0.29 3.21
CA GLN A 275 3.25 0.82 3.47
C GLN A 275 3.20 2.34 3.33
N ALA A 276 3.25 3.07 4.44
CA ALA A 276 3.48 4.50 4.45
C ALA A 276 4.98 4.81 4.36
N GLU A 277 5.34 5.98 3.86
CA GLU A 277 6.71 6.47 3.85
C GLU A 277 6.81 7.86 4.45
N LEU A 278 7.97 8.14 5.06
CA LEU A 278 8.31 9.50 5.44
C LEU A 278 8.49 10.37 4.19
N PRO A 279 8.33 11.69 4.30
CA PRO A 279 8.36 12.59 3.15
C PRO A 279 9.78 12.86 2.66
N LEU A 280 10.50 11.81 2.26
CA LEU A 280 11.88 11.91 1.82
C LEU A 280 12.13 11.16 0.51
N TRP A 281 12.79 11.85 -0.41
CA TRP A 281 13.41 11.30 -1.61
C TRP A 281 14.80 11.94 -1.74
N GLY A 282 15.82 11.28 -1.19
CA GLY A 282 17.15 11.86 -1.09
C GLY A 282 18.09 11.07 -0.18
N SER A 283 18.95 11.76 0.57
CA SER A 283 19.96 11.12 1.42
C SER A 283 19.83 11.54 2.88
N ILE A 284 20.04 10.60 3.79
CA ILE A 284 20.08 10.83 5.24
C ILE A 284 21.53 11.03 5.68
N SER A 285 21.81 12.16 6.35
CA SER A 285 23.12 12.49 6.88
C SER A 285 23.02 12.87 8.36
N PRO A 286 23.95 12.42 9.22
CA PRO A 286 23.96 12.82 10.64
C PRO A 286 24.13 14.32 10.83
N ASP A 287 24.75 15.03 9.89
CA ASP A 287 24.98 16.47 9.98
C ASP A 287 23.75 17.32 9.64
N ASN A 288 22.71 16.74 9.02
CA ASN A 288 21.49 17.46 8.66
C ASN A 288 20.44 17.42 9.79
N HIS A 289 20.73 18.09 10.90
CA HIS A 289 19.86 18.07 12.09
C HIS A 289 18.44 18.54 11.81
N ARG A 290 18.26 19.61 10.99
CA ARG A 290 16.92 20.15 10.68
C ARG A 290 16.04 19.12 9.98
N MET A 291 16.58 18.41 9.00
CA MET A 291 15.85 17.35 8.29
C MET A 291 15.60 16.15 9.22
N ASN A 292 16.61 15.73 9.97
CA ASN A 292 16.52 14.59 10.86
C ASN A 292 15.45 14.79 11.94
N ASP A 293 15.44 15.96 12.61
CA ASP A 293 14.44 16.30 13.62
C ASP A 293 13.03 16.35 13.03
N PHE A 294 12.90 16.92 11.82
CA PHE A 294 11.61 16.96 11.11
C PHE A 294 11.10 15.54 10.80
N LEU A 295 11.93 14.67 10.21
CA LEU A 295 11.54 13.30 9.83
C LEU A 295 11.22 12.43 11.05
N LEU A 296 12.01 12.54 12.12
CA LEU A 296 11.75 11.82 13.37
C LEU A 296 10.42 12.25 13.99
N ASN A 297 10.14 13.56 14.01
CA ASN A 297 8.86 14.08 14.50
C ASN A 297 7.68 13.56 13.67
N GLU A 298 7.78 13.60 12.32
CA GLU A 298 6.75 13.03 11.43
C GLU A 298 6.53 11.54 11.70
N ALA A 299 7.61 10.77 11.87
CA ALA A 299 7.52 9.33 12.12
C ALA A 299 6.76 9.05 13.43
N TYR A 300 7.20 9.63 14.56
CA TYR A 300 6.57 9.37 15.86
C TYR A 300 5.12 9.85 15.89
N MET A 301 4.82 11.02 15.33
CA MET A 301 3.45 11.51 15.27
C MET A 301 2.56 10.65 14.36
N THR A 302 3.09 10.12 13.26
CA THR A 302 2.36 9.18 12.37
C THR A 302 2.06 7.88 13.12
N LEU A 303 3.05 7.29 13.80
CA LEU A 303 2.85 6.08 14.62
C LEU A 303 1.81 6.31 15.72
N ASP A 304 1.86 7.45 16.40
CA ASP A 304 0.90 7.79 17.45
C ASP A 304 -0.51 8.01 16.91
N TYR A 305 -0.65 8.64 15.76
CA TYR A 305 -1.96 9.02 15.21
C TYR A 305 -2.60 7.90 14.38
N MET A 306 -1.81 7.14 13.61
CA MET A 306 -2.31 6.10 12.71
C MET A 306 -2.15 4.67 13.26
N GLY A 307 -1.43 4.48 14.37
CA GLY A 307 -1.00 3.16 14.84
C GLY A 307 -2.11 2.17 15.18
N ASN A 308 -3.34 2.62 15.45
CA ASN A 308 -4.48 1.73 15.73
C ASN A 308 -5.08 1.12 14.46
N HIS A 309 -4.78 1.67 13.26
CA HIS A 309 -5.30 1.15 12.01
C HIS A 309 -4.67 -0.21 11.66
N PRO A 310 -5.43 -1.31 11.58
CA PRO A 310 -4.85 -2.62 11.25
C PRO A 310 -4.27 -2.68 9.83
N SER A 311 -4.73 -1.83 8.93
CA SER A 311 -4.16 -1.68 7.58
C SER A 311 -2.75 -1.09 7.58
N PHE A 312 -2.37 -0.30 8.58
CA PHE A 312 -1.02 0.25 8.71
C PHE A 312 -0.05 -0.86 9.13
N THR A 313 0.54 -1.53 8.15
CA THR A 313 1.41 -2.70 8.38
C THR A 313 2.90 -2.39 8.29
N MET A 314 3.29 -1.38 7.51
CA MET A 314 4.68 -1.10 7.17
C MET A 314 4.96 0.41 7.13
N LEU A 315 6.16 0.81 7.61
CA LEU A 315 6.68 2.17 7.50
C LEU A 315 8.11 2.14 6.92
N GLY A 316 8.32 2.86 5.81
CA GLY A 316 9.62 3.09 5.21
C GLY A 316 10.13 4.51 5.45
N LEU A 317 11.46 4.71 5.45
CA LEU A 317 12.05 6.04 5.63
C LEU A 317 11.89 6.96 4.41
N GLY A 318 11.48 6.43 3.26
CA GLY A 318 11.25 7.20 2.04
C GLY A 318 11.61 6.41 0.78
N ASN A 319 11.80 7.13 -0.34
CA ASN A 319 12.07 6.54 -1.65
C ASN A 319 13.52 6.76 -2.12
N GLU A 320 14.15 5.72 -2.65
CA GLU A 320 15.46 5.74 -3.31
C GLU A 320 16.54 6.47 -2.51
N LEU A 321 16.61 6.15 -1.22
CA LEU A 321 17.48 6.85 -0.29
C LEU A 321 18.93 6.39 -0.43
N GLY A 322 19.83 7.33 -0.18
CA GLY A 322 21.22 7.09 0.18
C GLY A 322 21.50 7.57 1.59
N GLY A 323 22.76 7.42 2.04
CA GLY A 323 23.23 8.05 3.27
C GLY A 323 23.69 7.08 4.35
N ASP A 324 23.59 7.52 5.61
CA ASP A 324 24.16 6.86 6.76
C ASP A 324 23.27 5.72 7.28
N VAL A 325 23.72 4.47 7.08
CA VAL A 325 22.98 3.26 7.45
C VAL A 325 22.88 3.08 8.96
N ASP A 326 23.88 3.51 9.73
CA ASP A 326 23.85 3.37 11.18
C ASP A 326 22.84 4.34 11.81
N LEU A 327 22.74 5.53 11.24
CA LEU A 327 21.69 6.49 11.64
C LEU A 327 20.29 5.95 11.29
N MET A 328 20.10 5.43 10.08
CA MET A 328 18.83 4.80 9.68
C MET A 328 18.46 3.64 10.62
N ARG A 329 19.43 2.77 10.96
CA ARG A 329 19.23 1.65 11.90
C ARG A 329 18.79 2.15 13.27
N ASN A 330 19.44 3.16 13.80
CA ASN A 330 19.08 3.77 15.09
C ASN A 330 17.64 4.33 15.08
N TRP A 331 17.19 4.90 13.95
CA TRP A 331 15.81 5.37 13.81
C TRP A 331 14.83 4.20 13.83
N LEU A 332 15.07 3.14 13.04
CA LEU A 332 14.17 1.99 13.02
C LEU A 332 14.10 1.29 14.39
N ASP A 333 15.21 1.19 15.11
CA ASP A 333 15.22 0.65 16.47
C ASP A 333 14.41 1.52 17.44
N GLY A 334 14.51 2.84 17.30
CA GLY A 334 13.67 3.79 18.02
C GLY A 334 12.18 3.60 17.72
N PHE A 335 11.82 3.45 16.46
CA PHE A 335 10.43 3.22 16.03
C PHE A 335 9.88 1.90 16.56
N ARG A 336 10.62 0.78 16.45
CA ARG A 336 10.20 -0.53 17.00
C ARG A 336 10.00 -0.50 18.51
N LYS A 337 10.85 0.25 19.21
CA LYS A 337 10.72 0.43 20.65
C LYS A 337 9.49 1.27 21.03
N HIS A 338 9.13 2.23 20.20
CA HIS A 338 7.98 3.10 20.38
C HIS A 338 6.68 2.37 20.01
N ASP A 339 6.68 1.71 18.83
CA ASP A 339 5.54 0.97 18.30
C ASP A 339 5.99 -0.30 17.57
N ASN A 340 5.67 -1.45 18.13
CA ASN A 340 6.04 -2.75 17.58
C ASN A 340 4.92 -3.42 16.76
N ARG A 341 3.89 -2.67 16.40
CA ARG A 341 2.77 -3.17 15.60
C ARG A 341 3.06 -3.22 14.10
N HIS A 342 4.13 -2.56 13.64
CA HIS A 342 4.49 -2.36 12.25
C HIS A 342 5.84 -2.99 11.91
N LEU A 343 6.07 -3.27 10.63
CA LEU A 343 7.38 -3.60 10.09
C LEU A 343 8.05 -2.34 9.53
N TYR A 344 9.37 -2.28 9.62
CA TYR A 344 10.16 -1.11 9.29
C TYR A 344 11.25 -1.43 8.27
N SER A 345 11.46 -0.52 7.29
CA SER A 345 12.54 -0.61 6.31
C SER A 345 13.27 0.71 6.15
N PHE A 346 14.51 0.65 5.66
CA PHE A 346 15.29 1.84 5.35
C PHE A 346 14.72 2.67 4.20
N GLY A 347 13.65 2.21 3.55
CA GLY A 347 12.97 2.85 2.45
C GLY A 347 12.87 1.93 1.24
N SER A 348 12.39 2.46 0.13
CA SER A 348 12.12 1.70 -1.08
C SER A 348 13.21 1.95 -2.12
N ASN A 349 13.77 0.86 -2.67
CA ASN A 349 14.75 0.85 -3.78
C ASN A 349 16.01 1.68 -3.54
N ASN A 350 16.53 1.64 -2.34
CA ASN A 350 17.63 2.48 -1.88
C ASN A 350 18.96 2.19 -2.59
N PHE A 351 19.82 3.22 -2.67
CA PHE A 351 21.19 3.13 -3.15
C PHE A 351 22.20 2.71 -2.05
N LEU A 352 21.82 1.76 -1.20
CA LEU A 352 22.58 1.31 -0.03
C LEU A 352 23.34 -0.01 -0.26
N GLY A 353 23.35 -0.46 -1.49
CA GLY A 353 24.03 -1.68 -1.92
C GLY A 353 23.10 -2.73 -2.54
N TRP A 354 23.70 -3.79 -3.08
CA TRP A 354 23.03 -4.78 -3.91
C TRP A 354 22.98 -6.17 -3.25
N GLY A 355 23.42 -6.27 -2.00
CA GLY A 355 23.66 -7.54 -1.31
C GLY A 355 22.43 -8.22 -0.74
N GLY A 356 21.29 -7.59 -0.73
CA GLY A 356 20.09 -8.01 -0.02
C GLY A 356 19.81 -7.11 1.19
N ALA A 357 18.99 -7.58 2.14
CA ALA A 357 18.63 -6.83 3.34
C ALA A 357 19.83 -6.46 4.18
N ILE A 358 19.88 -5.22 4.61
CA ILE A 358 20.86 -4.72 5.57
C ILE A 358 20.34 -5.03 6.98
N ASP A 359 21.24 -5.34 7.91
CA ASP A 359 20.84 -5.56 9.30
C ASP A 359 20.16 -4.33 9.89
N GLY A 360 19.02 -4.53 10.55
CA GLY A 360 18.18 -3.48 11.12
C GLY A 360 16.85 -3.26 10.40
N GLU A 361 16.68 -3.72 9.16
CA GLU A 361 15.36 -3.66 8.48
C GLU A 361 14.61 -4.99 8.52
N ASP A 362 13.29 -4.95 8.46
CA ASP A 362 12.44 -6.14 8.54
C ASP A 362 12.16 -6.73 7.16
N TYR A 363 12.20 -5.91 6.10
CA TYR A 363 11.90 -6.27 4.71
C TYR A 363 12.56 -5.28 3.74
N LEU A 364 12.64 -5.67 2.46
CA LEU A 364 13.08 -4.80 1.37
C LEU A 364 11.96 -4.58 0.36
N THR A 365 11.79 -3.33 -0.07
CA THR A 365 11.09 -3.00 -1.32
C THR A 365 12.15 -2.54 -2.31
N THR A 366 12.50 -3.37 -3.30
CA THR A 366 13.63 -3.09 -4.21
C THR A 366 13.53 -3.87 -5.50
N CYS A 367 14.08 -3.32 -6.58
CA CYS A 367 14.39 -4.09 -7.79
C CYS A 367 15.88 -4.47 -7.90
N ARG A 368 16.72 -4.05 -6.93
CA ARG A 368 18.19 -4.10 -7.01
C ARG A 368 18.83 -5.28 -6.30
N VAL A 369 18.11 -6.02 -5.48
CA VAL A 369 18.65 -7.17 -4.75
C VAL A 369 19.15 -8.26 -5.71
N GLY A 370 20.27 -8.89 -5.37
CA GLY A 370 20.90 -9.92 -6.21
C GLY A 370 21.69 -9.38 -7.40
N GLY A 371 21.53 -8.12 -7.77
CA GLY A 371 22.34 -7.45 -8.77
C GLY A 371 23.76 -7.16 -8.27
N GLY A 372 24.71 -7.12 -9.18
CA GLY A 372 26.05 -6.58 -8.95
C GLY A 372 26.22 -5.29 -9.76
N GLU A 373 27.42 -4.75 -9.80
CA GLU A 373 27.77 -3.78 -10.85
C GLU A 373 27.49 -4.41 -12.21
N GLY A 374 26.58 -3.82 -13.00
CA GLY A 374 26.13 -4.37 -14.29
C GLY A 374 24.78 -5.06 -14.29
N TYR A 375 24.08 -5.14 -13.15
CA TYR A 375 22.67 -5.49 -13.05
C TYR A 375 22.27 -6.79 -13.77
N THR A 376 22.93 -7.88 -13.43
CA THR A 376 22.72 -9.17 -14.11
C THR A 376 21.53 -9.97 -13.60
N THR A 377 21.07 -9.69 -12.38
CA THR A 377 19.91 -10.34 -11.76
C THR A 377 19.10 -9.32 -10.97
N HIS A 378 17.78 -9.33 -11.13
CA HIS A 378 16.87 -8.38 -10.49
C HIS A 378 15.56 -9.06 -10.15
N VAL A 379 14.73 -8.40 -9.35
CA VAL A 379 13.38 -8.82 -9.01
C VAL A 379 12.31 -8.05 -9.81
N ARG A 380 12.66 -7.65 -11.02
CA ARG A 380 11.76 -7.01 -11.99
C ARG A 380 12.12 -7.51 -13.40
N SER A 381 11.12 -7.92 -14.20
CA SER A 381 11.37 -8.53 -15.51
C SER A 381 11.73 -7.52 -16.60
N SER A 382 11.34 -6.26 -16.41
CA SER A 382 11.72 -5.14 -17.28
C SER A 382 12.48 -4.10 -16.51
N PHE A 383 13.13 -3.20 -17.25
CA PHE A 383 13.77 -2.04 -16.70
C PHE A 383 13.26 -0.78 -17.34
N ALA A 384 12.96 0.21 -16.51
CA ALA A 384 13.21 1.56 -16.93
C ALA A 384 14.70 1.65 -17.31
N PHE A 385 15.00 2.27 -18.41
CA PHE A 385 16.37 2.40 -18.98
C PHE A 385 17.42 2.93 -17.98
N VAL A 386 17.00 3.56 -16.89
CA VAL A 386 17.89 4.05 -15.82
C VAL A 386 18.41 2.96 -14.90
N ASP A 387 17.74 1.80 -14.79
CA ASP A 387 18.09 0.76 -13.83
C ASP A 387 19.00 -0.31 -14.41
N ALA A 388 19.00 -0.50 -15.73
CA ALA A 388 19.90 -1.43 -16.39
C ALA A 388 20.12 -1.11 -17.86
N GLU A 389 21.38 -1.08 -18.26
CA GLU A 389 21.79 -0.84 -19.62
C GLU A 389 21.21 -1.85 -20.62
N LYS A 390 20.95 -3.09 -20.18
CA LYS A 390 20.48 -4.18 -21.04
C LYS A 390 19.03 -4.58 -20.81
N GLY A 391 18.30 -3.90 -19.90
CA GLY A 391 16.96 -4.28 -19.51
C GLY A 391 16.89 -5.59 -18.69
N GLY A 392 15.70 -5.97 -18.27
CA GLY A 392 15.45 -7.20 -17.51
C GLY A 392 15.21 -8.43 -18.38
N ILE A 393 14.71 -9.50 -17.77
CA ILE A 393 14.42 -10.79 -18.42
C ILE A 393 13.55 -10.58 -19.67
N LEU A 394 12.52 -9.74 -19.57
CA LEU A 394 11.56 -9.51 -20.64
C LEU A 394 12.21 -8.95 -21.92
N ASN A 395 13.27 -8.12 -21.77
CA ASN A 395 13.95 -7.48 -22.89
C ASN A 395 15.13 -8.30 -23.45
N ASN A 396 15.67 -9.24 -22.66
CA ASN A 396 16.94 -9.91 -22.96
C ASN A 396 16.82 -11.40 -23.25
N THR A 397 15.66 -12.01 -23.00
CA THR A 397 15.46 -13.44 -23.21
C THR A 397 14.31 -13.69 -24.17
N ARG A 398 14.33 -14.85 -24.83
CA ARG A 398 13.16 -15.32 -25.55
C ARG A 398 11.99 -15.47 -24.58
N PRO A 399 10.78 -14.99 -24.95
CA PRO A 399 9.61 -15.12 -24.08
C PRO A 399 9.36 -16.57 -23.66
N ASN A 400 9.24 -16.76 -22.34
CA ASN A 400 8.98 -18.04 -21.70
C ASN A 400 8.20 -17.82 -20.40
N THR A 401 7.68 -18.89 -19.80
CA THR A 401 7.00 -18.84 -18.51
C THR A 401 7.68 -19.74 -17.47
N ARG A 402 8.99 -19.98 -17.59
CA ARG A 402 9.79 -20.71 -16.59
C ARG A 402 10.69 -19.80 -15.76
N ALA A 403 11.03 -18.63 -16.27
CA ALA A 403 11.89 -17.71 -15.57
C ALA A 403 11.27 -17.23 -14.24
N ASP A 404 12.10 -17.03 -13.23
CA ASP A 404 11.76 -16.56 -11.91
C ASP A 404 12.88 -15.68 -11.32
N TYR A 405 12.68 -15.20 -10.08
CA TYR A 405 13.66 -14.37 -9.36
C TYR A 405 14.42 -15.11 -8.25
N THR A 406 14.39 -16.45 -8.21
CA THR A 406 14.99 -17.25 -7.15
C THR A 406 16.47 -16.91 -6.95
N ALA A 407 17.23 -16.76 -8.03
CA ALA A 407 18.64 -16.40 -7.96
C ALA A 407 18.85 -14.97 -7.40
N ALA A 408 17.95 -14.03 -7.73
CA ALA A 408 18.04 -12.66 -7.26
C ALA A 408 17.79 -12.54 -5.75
N ILE A 409 16.76 -13.19 -5.24
CA ILE A 409 16.39 -13.12 -3.82
C ILE A 409 17.22 -14.03 -2.90
N ALA A 410 18.03 -14.94 -3.46
CA ALA A 410 18.80 -15.93 -2.69
C ALA A 410 19.75 -15.31 -1.63
N LYS A 411 20.16 -14.06 -1.82
CA LYS A 411 21.04 -13.33 -0.89
C LYS A 411 20.29 -12.61 0.24
N SER A 412 18.97 -12.50 0.15
CA SER A 412 18.19 -11.81 1.18
C SER A 412 17.61 -12.80 2.19
N PRO A 413 17.92 -12.68 3.49
CA PRO A 413 17.26 -13.46 4.53
C PRO A 413 15.90 -12.88 4.95
N ARG A 414 15.48 -11.77 4.36
CA ARG A 414 14.25 -11.02 4.66
C ARG A 414 13.32 -11.02 3.44
N PRO A 415 12.03 -10.75 3.62
CA PRO A 415 11.11 -10.59 2.51
C PRO A 415 11.55 -9.51 1.53
N VAL A 416 11.42 -9.80 0.24
CA VAL A 416 11.68 -8.86 -0.86
C VAL A 416 10.38 -8.60 -1.59
N ILE A 417 10.03 -7.32 -1.74
CA ILE A 417 8.94 -6.84 -2.58
C ILE A 417 9.56 -6.25 -3.85
N SER A 418 9.15 -6.70 -5.02
CA SER A 418 9.58 -6.11 -6.30
C SER A 418 9.09 -4.67 -6.40
N HIS A 419 10.04 -3.73 -6.51
CA HIS A 419 9.78 -2.30 -6.52
C HIS A 419 9.38 -1.81 -7.90
N GLU A 420 8.31 -0.99 -7.97
CA GLU A 420 7.83 -0.31 -9.17
C GLU A 420 7.80 -1.22 -10.41
N THR A 421 7.24 -2.40 -10.21
CA THR A 421 7.17 -3.47 -11.20
C THR A 421 6.43 -2.99 -12.43
N GLY A 422 7.02 -3.20 -13.61
CA GLY A 422 6.41 -2.91 -14.89
C GLY A 422 6.88 -1.60 -15.51
N GLN A 423 6.10 -0.54 -15.41
CA GLN A 423 6.27 0.74 -16.13
C GLN A 423 6.11 0.58 -17.65
N PHE A 424 5.16 -0.24 -18.09
CA PHE A 424 4.87 -0.45 -19.51
C PHE A 424 3.94 0.63 -20.03
N GLN A 425 4.44 1.48 -20.93
CA GLN A 425 3.72 2.64 -21.44
C GLN A 425 2.54 2.24 -22.33
N ILE A 426 1.43 2.94 -22.12
CA ILE A 426 0.19 2.79 -22.87
C ILE A 426 -0.09 4.10 -23.60
N TYR A 427 -0.36 4.03 -24.90
CA TYR A 427 -0.71 5.24 -25.67
C TYR A 427 -1.99 5.86 -25.12
N PRO A 428 -2.05 7.19 -24.89
CA PRO A 428 -3.17 7.83 -24.21
C PRO A 428 -4.51 7.67 -24.95
N ASP A 429 -5.60 7.56 -24.18
CA ASP A 429 -6.95 7.84 -24.67
C ASP A 429 -7.30 9.30 -24.39
N TYR A 430 -7.33 10.13 -25.44
CA TYR A 430 -7.59 11.58 -25.28
C TYR A 430 -9.01 11.93 -24.83
N LYS A 431 -9.93 10.96 -24.73
CA LYS A 431 -11.22 11.15 -24.07
C LYS A 431 -11.08 11.46 -22.59
N GLU A 432 -9.93 11.08 -21.98
CA GLU A 432 -9.61 11.41 -20.60
C GLU A 432 -9.50 12.92 -20.35
N LEU A 433 -9.17 13.71 -21.36
CA LEU A 433 -9.10 15.18 -21.27
C LEU A 433 -10.38 15.81 -20.70
N GLU A 434 -11.55 15.28 -21.04
CA GLU A 434 -12.85 15.77 -20.57
C GLU A 434 -13.06 15.58 -19.07
N LYS A 435 -12.29 14.70 -18.42
CA LYS A 435 -12.37 14.41 -16.98
C LYS A 435 -11.60 15.43 -16.13
N TYR A 436 -10.63 16.14 -16.73
CA TYR A 436 -9.80 17.13 -16.03
C TYR A 436 -10.55 18.45 -15.84
N THR A 437 -11.58 18.43 -15.01
CA THR A 437 -12.45 19.60 -14.72
C THR A 437 -12.06 20.32 -13.43
N GLY A 438 -10.97 19.89 -12.78
CA GLY A 438 -10.55 20.39 -11.48
C GLY A 438 -9.23 21.15 -11.51
N VAL A 439 -8.38 20.86 -10.53
CA VAL A 439 -7.14 21.63 -10.26
C VAL A 439 -6.02 21.29 -11.21
N LEU A 440 -5.80 19.99 -11.53
CA LEU A 440 -4.74 19.61 -12.46
C LEU A 440 -5.17 19.83 -13.91
N HIS A 441 -4.25 20.37 -14.70
CA HIS A 441 -4.44 20.58 -16.13
C HIS A 441 -3.60 19.55 -16.92
N PRO A 442 -4.17 18.81 -17.88
CA PRO A 442 -3.50 17.70 -18.57
C PRO A 442 -2.64 18.18 -19.77
N TYR A 443 -1.71 19.08 -19.55
CA TYR A 443 -0.84 19.65 -20.61
C TYR A 443 -0.14 18.61 -21.46
N ASN A 444 0.33 17.51 -20.86
CA ASN A 444 0.98 16.41 -21.55
C ASN A 444 0.04 15.73 -22.57
N LEU A 445 -1.21 15.46 -22.19
CA LEU A 445 -2.19 14.84 -23.08
C LEU A 445 -2.55 15.77 -24.24
N GLU A 446 -2.70 17.07 -23.98
CA GLU A 446 -2.97 18.06 -25.01
C GLU A 446 -1.81 18.14 -26.02
N ILE A 447 -0.56 18.21 -25.54
CA ILE A 447 0.63 18.24 -26.38
C ILE A 447 0.74 16.97 -27.23
N PHE A 448 0.49 15.80 -26.66
CA PHE A 448 0.55 14.53 -27.40
C PHE A 448 -0.54 14.44 -28.46
N ARG A 449 -1.77 14.87 -28.14
CA ARG A 449 -2.88 14.93 -29.09
C ARG A 449 -2.55 15.88 -30.26
N ASP A 450 -2.05 17.07 -29.97
CA ASP A 450 -1.76 18.09 -30.98
C ASP A 450 -0.64 17.61 -31.91
N ARG A 451 0.44 17.01 -31.38
CA ARG A 451 1.49 16.36 -32.17
C ARG A 451 0.98 15.23 -33.05
N LEU A 452 0.06 14.40 -32.55
CA LEU A 452 -0.57 13.36 -33.34
C LEU A 452 -1.35 13.94 -34.51
N ASN A 453 -2.12 15.01 -34.27
CA ASN A 453 -2.90 15.71 -35.30
C ASN A 453 -2.00 16.34 -36.36
N GLU A 454 -0.91 17.01 -35.97
CA GLU A 454 0.09 17.58 -36.87
C GLU A 454 0.71 16.53 -37.80
N ASN A 455 0.87 15.29 -37.33
CA ASN A 455 1.38 14.17 -38.13
C ASN A 455 0.28 13.42 -38.92
N GLY A 456 -0.97 13.89 -38.89
CA GLY A 456 -2.08 13.28 -39.66
C GLY A 456 -2.49 11.88 -39.18
N LEU A 457 -2.22 11.53 -37.91
CA LEU A 457 -2.44 10.20 -37.34
C LEU A 457 -3.68 10.08 -36.46
N GLN A 458 -4.56 11.09 -36.43
CA GLN A 458 -5.74 11.14 -35.58
C GLN A 458 -6.68 9.91 -35.74
N ASN A 459 -6.69 9.29 -36.90
CA ASN A 459 -7.48 8.08 -37.16
C ASN A 459 -6.87 6.80 -36.56
N GLN A 460 -5.65 6.88 -35.99
CA GLN A 460 -4.93 5.75 -35.40
C GLN A 460 -5.01 5.73 -33.86
N ILE A 461 -5.63 6.71 -33.24
CA ILE A 461 -5.67 6.86 -31.77
C ILE A 461 -6.13 5.56 -31.09
N ASP A 462 -7.31 5.07 -31.46
CA ASP A 462 -7.87 3.85 -30.83
C ASP A 462 -6.98 2.63 -31.12
N ALA A 463 -6.39 2.52 -32.32
CA ALA A 463 -5.50 1.42 -32.67
C ALA A 463 -4.21 1.44 -31.84
N PHE A 464 -3.58 2.62 -31.67
CA PHE A 464 -2.39 2.77 -30.84
C PHE A 464 -2.69 2.48 -29.36
N HIS A 465 -3.80 3.01 -28.86
CA HIS A 465 -4.24 2.77 -27.49
C HIS A 465 -4.46 1.29 -27.21
N GLN A 466 -5.24 0.61 -28.05
CA GLN A 466 -5.53 -0.83 -27.89
C GLN A 466 -4.30 -1.72 -28.08
N ALA A 467 -3.43 -1.42 -29.06
CA ALA A 467 -2.25 -2.23 -29.31
C ALA A 467 -1.23 -2.12 -28.17
N THR A 468 -0.90 -0.91 -27.74
CA THR A 468 0.05 -0.68 -26.64
C THR A 468 -0.52 -1.14 -25.29
N GLY A 469 -1.82 -0.92 -25.07
CA GLY A 469 -2.50 -1.35 -23.85
C GLY A 469 -2.53 -2.87 -23.69
N ARG A 470 -2.91 -3.61 -24.72
CA ARG A 470 -2.88 -5.09 -24.69
C ARG A 470 -1.46 -5.62 -24.49
N PHE A 471 -0.48 -5.05 -25.18
CA PHE A 471 0.92 -5.42 -24.99
C PHE A 471 1.41 -5.13 -23.57
N ALA A 472 1.04 -3.98 -22.99
CA ALA A 472 1.37 -3.67 -21.61
C ALA A 472 0.76 -4.66 -20.62
N VAL A 473 -0.49 -5.11 -20.83
CA VAL A 473 -1.13 -6.14 -20.01
C VAL A 473 -0.37 -7.47 -20.06
N GLU A 474 0.06 -7.92 -21.26
CA GLU A 474 0.87 -9.14 -21.40
C GLU A 474 2.23 -9.01 -20.69
N CYS A 475 2.84 -7.82 -20.75
CA CYS A 475 4.08 -7.53 -20.03
C CYS A 475 3.87 -7.52 -18.49
N TYR A 476 2.80 -6.89 -17.99
CA TYR A 476 2.44 -6.95 -16.56
C TYR A 476 2.14 -8.37 -16.11
N LYS A 477 1.41 -9.15 -16.92
CA LYS A 477 1.16 -10.57 -16.66
C LYS A 477 2.46 -11.34 -16.50
N ALA A 478 3.39 -11.19 -17.45
CA ALA A 478 4.67 -11.87 -17.42
C ALA A 478 5.47 -11.52 -16.16
N ASP A 479 5.54 -10.23 -15.80
CA ASP A 479 6.30 -9.73 -14.64
C ASP A 479 5.70 -10.21 -13.31
N ILE A 480 4.39 -10.12 -13.15
CA ILE A 480 3.67 -10.61 -11.96
C ILE A 480 3.85 -12.13 -11.81
N GLU A 481 3.74 -12.88 -12.90
CA GLU A 481 3.90 -14.33 -12.88
C GLU A 481 5.34 -14.78 -12.60
N TYR A 482 6.37 -14.01 -13.01
CA TYR A 482 7.76 -14.27 -12.59
C TYR A 482 7.87 -14.18 -11.07
N GLY A 483 7.23 -13.18 -10.46
CA GLY A 483 7.15 -13.05 -9.02
C GLY A 483 6.41 -14.23 -8.35
N LEU A 484 5.26 -14.61 -8.89
CA LEU A 484 4.45 -15.72 -8.37
C LEU A 484 5.15 -17.09 -8.48
N ARG A 485 5.98 -17.31 -9.51
CA ARG A 485 6.80 -18.52 -9.66
C ARG A 485 7.97 -18.55 -8.67
N THR A 486 8.37 -17.40 -8.13
CA THR A 486 9.52 -17.29 -7.22
C THR A 486 9.12 -17.71 -5.81
N ALA A 487 9.47 -18.92 -5.43
CA ALA A 487 9.24 -19.39 -4.06
C ALA A 487 9.98 -18.49 -3.05
N GLY A 488 9.24 -17.94 -2.08
CA GLY A 488 9.80 -17.09 -1.03
C GLY A 488 9.90 -15.61 -1.37
N LEU A 489 9.45 -15.14 -2.53
CA LEU A 489 9.28 -13.71 -2.78
C LEU A 489 8.14 -13.16 -1.91
N GLY A 490 8.31 -11.98 -1.33
CA GLY A 490 7.32 -11.34 -0.45
C GLY A 490 6.16 -10.69 -1.21
N GLY A 491 6.37 -10.27 -2.45
CA GLY A 491 5.35 -9.60 -3.25
C GLY A 491 5.92 -8.71 -4.35
N PHE A 492 5.06 -7.92 -4.92
CA PHE A 492 5.40 -6.87 -5.89
C PHE A 492 4.58 -5.61 -5.60
N GLN A 493 5.03 -4.47 -6.10
CA GLN A 493 4.22 -3.27 -6.24
C GLN A 493 4.43 -2.69 -7.64
N MET A 494 3.35 -2.67 -8.40
CA MET A 494 3.43 -2.20 -9.77
C MET A 494 3.42 -0.66 -9.86
N LEU A 495 4.11 -0.13 -10.82
CA LEU A 495 3.98 1.23 -11.32
C LEU A 495 3.53 1.15 -12.79
N ASP A 496 2.22 1.20 -13.09
CA ASP A 496 1.24 1.31 -12.04
C ASP A 496 -0.07 0.64 -12.45
N LEU A 497 -0.99 0.49 -11.54
CA LEU A 497 -2.39 0.17 -11.83
C LEU A 497 -3.12 1.39 -12.41
N GLN A 498 -2.81 2.59 -11.93
CA GLN A 498 -3.38 3.89 -12.26
C GLN A 498 -2.33 4.75 -12.97
N ASP A 499 -2.71 5.53 -13.98
CA ASP A 499 -1.82 6.50 -14.56
C ASP A 499 -1.27 7.48 -13.53
N PHE A 500 0.01 7.81 -13.72
CA PHE A 500 0.72 8.78 -12.91
C PHE A 500 1.09 10.02 -13.77
N PRO A 501 0.18 10.97 -13.97
CA PRO A 501 0.37 12.11 -14.84
C PRO A 501 1.48 13.07 -14.37
N GLY A 502 1.87 13.03 -13.10
CA GLY A 502 2.94 13.86 -12.56
C GLY A 502 4.32 13.62 -13.16
N GLN A 503 4.57 12.46 -13.77
CA GLN A 503 5.79 12.19 -14.55
C GLN A 503 5.65 12.47 -16.05
N GLY A 504 4.64 13.22 -16.46
CA GLY A 504 4.44 13.66 -17.82
C GLY A 504 4.12 12.55 -18.82
N SER A 505 5.09 11.74 -19.20
CA SER A 505 4.93 10.63 -20.16
C SER A 505 4.74 9.25 -19.52
N ALA A 506 4.66 9.16 -18.20
CA ALA A 506 4.51 7.89 -17.49
C ALA A 506 3.04 7.42 -17.45
N LEU A 507 2.44 7.26 -18.64
CA LEU A 507 1.08 6.73 -18.82
C LEU A 507 1.13 5.21 -18.85
N VAL A 508 1.40 4.62 -17.70
CA VAL A 508 1.69 3.19 -17.51
C VAL A 508 0.56 2.43 -16.79
N GLY A 509 -0.49 3.14 -16.39
CA GLY A 509 -1.63 2.57 -15.67
C GLY A 509 -2.53 1.74 -16.57
N ILE A 510 -3.04 0.65 -16.03
CA ILE A 510 -4.16 -0.11 -16.61
C ILE A 510 -5.46 0.69 -16.51
N LEU A 511 -5.54 1.54 -15.49
CA LEU A 511 -6.59 2.53 -15.25
C LEU A 511 -6.06 3.92 -15.56
N ASP A 512 -6.96 4.85 -15.84
CA ASP A 512 -6.61 6.26 -16.01
C ASP A 512 -6.31 6.94 -14.65
N ALA A 513 -5.98 8.24 -14.67
CA ALA A 513 -5.65 9.00 -13.47
C ALA A 513 -6.81 9.14 -12.46
N PHE A 514 -8.04 8.79 -12.86
CA PHE A 514 -9.27 8.81 -12.04
C PHE A 514 -9.66 7.43 -11.50
N MET A 515 -8.83 6.41 -11.68
CA MET A 515 -9.11 5.01 -11.37
C MET A 515 -10.24 4.41 -12.21
N ASP A 516 -10.54 4.97 -13.38
CA ASP A 516 -11.52 4.41 -14.32
C ASP A 516 -10.82 3.52 -15.36
N SER A 517 -11.55 2.51 -15.84
CA SER A 517 -11.02 1.57 -16.85
C SER A 517 -10.74 2.25 -18.18
N LYS A 518 -9.57 1.99 -18.75
CA LYS A 518 -9.20 2.38 -20.12
C LYS A 518 -9.78 1.45 -21.20
N GLY A 519 -10.59 0.45 -20.84
CA GLY A 519 -11.17 -0.50 -21.78
C GLY A 519 -10.17 -1.49 -22.41
N ILE A 520 -9.01 -1.70 -21.78
CA ILE A 520 -7.92 -2.55 -22.28
C ILE A 520 -8.07 -3.98 -21.76
N VAL A 521 -8.36 -4.12 -20.48
CA VAL A 521 -8.49 -5.40 -19.78
C VAL A 521 -9.59 -5.31 -18.71
N THR A 522 -10.33 -6.42 -18.54
CA THR A 522 -11.34 -6.49 -17.47
C THR A 522 -10.71 -6.88 -16.13
N PRO A 523 -11.34 -6.53 -15.00
CA PRO A 523 -10.88 -6.99 -13.69
C PRO A 523 -10.74 -8.51 -13.57
N GLU A 524 -11.70 -9.26 -14.14
CA GLU A 524 -11.67 -10.73 -14.12
C GLU A 524 -10.46 -11.28 -14.85
N THR A 525 -10.16 -10.74 -16.03
CA THR A 525 -8.99 -11.13 -16.83
C THR A 525 -7.69 -10.84 -16.10
N PHE A 526 -7.55 -9.64 -15.52
CA PHE A 526 -6.36 -9.24 -14.77
C PHE A 526 -6.16 -10.09 -13.50
N ARG A 527 -7.24 -10.42 -12.80
CA ARG A 527 -7.21 -11.34 -11.65
C ARG A 527 -6.77 -12.75 -12.03
N GLY A 528 -6.80 -13.12 -13.27
CA GLY A 528 -6.27 -14.41 -13.73
C GLY A 528 -4.81 -14.63 -13.34
N PHE A 529 -4.02 -13.55 -13.27
CA PHE A 529 -2.62 -13.58 -12.85
C PHE A 529 -2.32 -12.71 -11.62
N CYS A 530 -3.33 -12.08 -11.02
CA CYS A 530 -3.20 -11.24 -9.83
C CYS A 530 -4.27 -11.63 -8.79
N ALA A 531 -4.11 -12.79 -8.16
CA ALA A 531 -5.06 -13.36 -7.20
C ALA A 531 -4.32 -14.16 -6.11
N PRO A 532 -5.00 -14.53 -5.00
CA PRO A 532 -4.41 -15.40 -3.98
C PRO A 532 -4.04 -16.78 -4.50
N VAL A 533 -4.83 -17.32 -5.43
CA VAL A 533 -4.55 -18.60 -6.11
C VAL A 533 -4.43 -18.35 -7.60
N VAL A 534 -3.30 -18.71 -8.19
CA VAL A 534 -3.02 -18.49 -9.61
C VAL A 534 -2.54 -19.78 -10.26
N PRO A 535 -3.30 -20.32 -11.25
CA PRO A 535 -2.82 -21.41 -12.10
C PRO A 535 -1.74 -20.90 -13.06
N LEU A 536 -0.63 -21.63 -13.18
CA LEU A 536 0.54 -21.25 -13.96
C LEU A 536 0.91 -22.35 -14.97
N ALA A 537 1.12 -21.97 -16.23
CA ALA A 537 1.75 -22.83 -17.22
C ALA A 537 3.27 -22.58 -17.25
N LEU A 538 4.07 -23.64 -17.30
CA LEU A 538 5.52 -23.59 -17.36
C LEU A 538 5.98 -24.01 -18.76
N MET A 539 6.19 -23.02 -19.64
CA MET A 539 6.55 -23.20 -21.06
C MET A 539 7.94 -22.64 -21.34
N ASP A 540 8.72 -23.36 -22.14
CA ASP A 540 10.03 -22.89 -22.61
C ASP A 540 9.91 -21.88 -23.77
N THR A 541 8.79 -21.88 -24.47
CA THR A 541 8.51 -21.00 -25.60
C THR A 541 6.99 -20.88 -25.81
N TYR A 542 6.57 -19.82 -26.50
CA TYR A 542 5.20 -19.63 -26.98
C TYR A 542 4.98 -20.10 -28.43
N CYS A 543 6.04 -20.51 -29.15
CA CYS A 543 5.96 -20.93 -30.55
C CYS A 543 6.44 -22.36 -30.68
N TYR A 544 5.62 -23.19 -31.25
CA TYR A 544 5.86 -24.62 -31.48
C TYR A 544 5.67 -24.98 -32.95
N SER A 545 6.45 -25.93 -33.41
CA SER A 545 6.19 -26.63 -34.69
C SER A 545 5.16 -27.72 -34.45
N ASN A 546 4.35 -28.03 -35.47
CA ASN A 546 3.40 -29.15 -35.38
C ASN A 546 4.08 -30.55 -35.31
N LYS A 547 5.41 -30.60 -35.48
CA LYS A 547 6.22 -31.83 -35.32
C LYS A 547 6.75 -32.02 -33.91
N GLU A 548 6.64 -30.97 -33.08
CA GLU A 548 7.07 -30.98 -31.67
C GLU A 548 5.95 -31.53 -30.79
N GLU A 549 6.32 -32.20 -29.72
CA GLU A 549 5.41 -32.53 -28.64
C GLU A 549 5.36 -31.36 -27.66
N LEU A 550 4.15 -30.89 -27.36
CA LEU A 550 3.92 -29.95 -26.27
C LEU A 550 4.16 -30.67 -24.95
N ASN A 551 5.07 -30.10 -24.15
CA ASN A 551 5.29 -30.53 -22.78
C ASN A 551 5.28 -29.27 -21.88
N ILE A 552 4.13 -29.04 -21.23
CA ILE A 552 3.87 -27.84 -20.43
C ILE A 552 3.70 -28.27 -18.97
N GLY A 553 4.57 -27.80 -18.10
CA GLY A 553 4.38 -27.96 -16.66
C GLY A 553 3.17 -27.18 -16.18
N LEU A 554 2.41 -27.76 -15.27
CA LEU A 554 1.24 -27.14 -14.64
C LEU A 554 1.57 -26.88 -13.18
N ALA A 555 1.52 -25.62 -12.77
CA ALA A 555 1.80 -25.20 -11.40
C ALA A 555 0.65 -24.37 -10.82
N LEU A 556 0.65 -24.23 -9.51
CA LEU A 556 -0.37 -23.48 -8.79
C LEU A 556 0.27 -22.75 -7.61
N THR A 557 -0.09 -21.48 -7.40
CA THR A 557 0.18 -20.76 -6.16
C THR A 557 -0.99 -20.90 -5.21
N ASN A 558 -0.73 -20.86 -3.89
CA ASN A 558 -1.79 -20.78 -2.90
C ASN A 558 -1.41 -19.84 -1.75
N TYR A 559 -2.03 -18.67 -1.70
CA TYR A 559 -1.93 -17.69 -0.62
C TYR A 559 -3.29 -17.43 0.06
N GLU A 560 -4.26 -18.33 -0.12
CA GLU A 560 -5.46 -18.41 0.72
C GLU A 560 -5.09 -18.91 2.13
N GLU A 561 -5.99 -18.78 3.11
CA GLU A 561 -5.72 -19.18 4.50
C GLU A 561 -5.71 -20.71 4.71
N GLN A 562 -6.19 -21.48 3.74
CA GLN A 562 -6.27 -22.94 3.81
C GLN A 562 -5.45 -23.61 2.70
N PRO A 563 -4.99 -24.85 2.89
CA PRO A 563 -4.44 -25.66 1.81
C PRO A 563 -5.44 -25.76 0.67
N TRP A 564 -4.95 -25.59 -0.57
CA TRP A 564 -5.78 -25.76 -1.77
C TRP A 564 -5.84 -27.24 -2.15
N SER A 565 -7.03 -27.78 -2.31
CA SER A 565 -7.24 -29.17 -2.71
C SER A 565 -8.42 -29.26 -3.68
N ASP A 566 -8.11 -29.09 -4.98
CA ASP A 566 -9.07 -29.22 -6.09
C ASP A 566 -8.32 -29.69 -7.34
N ALA A 567 -9.02 -30.07 -8.40
CA ALA A 567 -8.40 -30.40 -9.67
C ALA A 567 -8.01 -29.12 -10.42
N LEU A 568 -6.84 -29.17 -11.09
CA LEU A 568 -6.47 -28.18 -12.09
C LEU A 568 -6.87 -28.71 -13.47
N TYR A 569 -7.88 -28.08 -14.06
CA TYR A 569 -8.38 -28.35 -15.39
C TYR A 569 -7.60 -27.53 -16.42
N TRP A 570 -7.32 -28.11 -17.56
CA TRP A 570 -6.70 -27.40 -18.67
C TRP A 570 -7.46 -27.67 -19.97
N ARG A 571 -7.54 -26.64 -20.80
CA ARG A 571 -8.12 -26.69 -22.13
C ARG A 571 -7.22 -25.95 -23.11
N LEU A 572 -6.76 -26.67 -24.15
CA LEU A 572 -5.95 -26.15 -25.25
C LEU A 572 -6.81 -26.15 -26.51
N GLU A 573 -7.05 -24.98 -27.08
CA GLU A 573 -7.92 -24.85 -28.24
C GLU A 573 -7.38 -23.86 -29.27
N SER A 574 -7.72 -24.08 -30.54
CA SER A 574 -7.42 -23.13 -31.62
C SER A 574 -8.35 -21.93 -31.56
N LEU A 575 -7.77 -20.74 -31.72
CA LEU A 575 -8.48 -19.47 -31.92
C LEU A 575 -8.59 -19.10 -33.40
N SER A 576 -8.02 -19.94 -34.32
CA SER A 576 -8.02 -19.68 -35.74
C SER A 576 -9.21 -20.37 -36.40
N ASP A 577 -10.08 -19.64 -37.10
CA ASP A 577 -11.28 -20.15 -37.74
C ASP A 577 -10.99 -21.27 -38.77
N SER A 578 -9.78 -21.29 -39.35
CA SER A 578 -9.36 -22.26 -40.35
C SER A 578 -8.80 -23.56 -39.77
N VAL A 579 -8.69 -23.68 -38.44
CA VAL A 579 -8.11 -24.86 -37.78
C VAL A 579 -9.00 -25.28 -36.62
N THR A 580 -9.53 -26.50 -36.69
CA THR A 580 -10.27 -27.08 -35.56
C THR A 580 -9.34 -27.95 -34.74
N PHE A 581 -9.04 -27.50 -33.51
CA PHE A 581 -8.21 -28.23 -32.57
C PHE A 581 -8.66 -27.96 -31.14
N VAL A 582 -8.93 -29.01 -30.38
CA VAL A 582 -9.27 -28.94 -28.95
C VAL A 582 -8.67 -30.14 -28.23
N ARG A 583 -8.02 -29.89 -27.12
CA ARG A 583 -7.58 -30.88 -26.13
C ARG A 583 -7.93 -30.40 -24.75
N GLU A 584 -8.31 -31.30 -23.88
CA GLU A 584 -8.63 -30.98 -22.50
C GLU A 584 -8.22 -32.11 -21.57
N GLY A 585 -8.01 -31.75 -20.30
CA GLY A 585 -7.69 -32.72 -19.28
C GLY A 585 -7.67 -32.07 -17.90
N LYS A 586 -7.27 -32.85 -16.91
CA LYS A 586 -7.12 -32.39 -15.54
C LYS A 586 -6.02 -33.14 -14.83
N VAL A 587 -5.45 -32.49 -13.82
CA VAL A 587 -4.52 -33.09 -12.86
C VAL A 587 -5.04 -32.81 -11.44
N PRO A 588 -4.86 -33.73 -10.49
CA PRO A 588 -5.14 -33.41 -9.08
C PRO A 588 -4.16 -32.33 -8.61
N ALA A 589 -4.66 -31.33 -7.89
CA ALA A 589 -3.82 -30.30 -7.34
C ALA A 589 -4.01 -30.22 -5.83
N HIS A 590 -2.90 -30.36 -5.11
CA HIS A 590 -2.82 -30.09 -3.69
C HIS A 590 -1.62 -29.16 -3.44
N VAL A 591 -1.90 -27.97 -2.92
CA VAL A 591 -0.87 -26.95 -2.65
C VAL A 591 -1.04 -26.40 -1.25
N GLU A 592 -0.03 -26.58 -0.45
CA GLU A 592 0.01 -26.04 0.91
C GLU A 592 -0.07 -24.52 0.90
N GLN A 593 -0.56 -23.96 2.00
CA GLN A 593 -0.68 -22.54 2.23
C GLN A 593 0.69 -21.83 2.12
N GLY A 594 0.75 -20.72 1.37
CA GLY A 594 1.95 -19.93 1.16
C GLY A 594 2.98 -20.55 0.20
N LYS A 595 2.55 -21.46 -0.68
CA LYS A 595 3.44 -22.18 -1.61
C LYS A 595 3.07 -21.95 -3.08
N VAL A 596 4.08 -22.14 -3.93
CA VAL A 596 3.94 -22.40 -5.36
C VAL A 596 4.48 -23.79 -5.64
N MET A 597 3.73 -24.63 -6.36
CA MET A 597 4.10 -26.01 -6.61
C MET A 597 3.70 -26.43 -8.04
N GLN A 598 4.58 -27.16 -8.71
CA GLN A 598 4.20 -27.89 -9.92
C GLN A 598 3.34 -29.09 -9.51
N VAL A 599 2.13 -29.17 -10.07
CA VAL A 599 1.11 -30.20 -9.72
C VAL A 599 0.93 -31.24 -10.81
N GLY A 600 1.48 -31.02 -12.00
CA GLY A 600 1.40 -31.95 -13.10
C GLY A 600 2.01 -31.44 -14.39
N GLU A 601 1.70 -32.12 -15.48
CA GLU A 601 2.15 -31.78 -16.84
C GLU A 601 1.01 -31.98 -17.84
N LEU A 602 0.98 -31.14 -18.86
CA LEU A 602 0.20 -31.32 -20.07
C LEU A 602 1.14 -31.84 -21.18
N LYS A 603 0.79 -32.96 -21.81
CA LYS A 603 1.47 -33.47 -22.99
C LYS A 603 0.48 -33.59 -24.13
N SER A 604 0.85 -33.09 -25.30
CA SER A 604 0.00 -33.16 -26.50
C SER A 604 0.83 -33.11 -27.77
N THR A 605 0.43 -33.83 -28.77
CA THR A 605 0.94 -33.69 -30.15
C THR A 605 0.16 -32.60 -30.88
N LEU A 606 0.79 -31.92 -31.82
CA LEU A 606 0.20 -30.89 -32.67
C LEU A 606 0.08 -31.33 -34.16
N THR A 607 0.31 -32.61 -34.43
CA THR A 607 0.39 -33.17 -35.82
C THR A 607 -0.88 -32.99 -36.62
N GLU A 608 -2.04 -32.78 -35.99
CA GLU A 608 -3.32 -32.51 -36.65
C GLU A 608 -3.44 -31.07 -37.18
N ILE A 609 -2.53 -30.18 -36.74
CA ILE A 609 -2.52 -28.79 -37.17
C ILE A 609 -1.64 -28.67 -38.40
N ASP A 610 -2.26 -28.55 -39.56
CA ASP A 610 -1.61 -28.52 -40.88
C ASP A 610 -1.30 -27.10 -41.39
N LYS A 611 -1.80 -26.08 -40.68
CA LYS A 611 -1.61 -24.64 -41.00
C LYS A 611 -1.19 -23.85 -39.75
N PRO A 612 -0.54 -22.70 -39.93
CA PRO A 612 -0.28 -21.81 -38.81
C PRO A 612 -1.57 -21.45 -38.05
N ALA A 613 -1.58 -21.64 -36.75
CA ALA A 613 -2.72 -21.39 -35.88
C ALA A 613 -2.31 -20.74 -34.57
N GLN A 614 -3.16 -19.90 -34.04
CA GLN A 614 -3.06 -19.40 -32.70
C GLN A 614 -3.83 -20.33 -31.76
N LEU A 615 -3.15 -20.81 -30.73
CA LEU A 615 -3.76 -21.67 -29.70
C LEU A 615 -3.90 -20.88 -28.41
N ARG A 616 -4.91 -21.20 -27.62
CA ARG A 616 -5.08 -20.71 -26.24
C ARG A 616 -5.06 -21.89 -25.28
N LEU A 617 -4.23 -21.81 -24.27
CA LEU A 617 -4.27 -22.71 -23.12
C LEU A 617 -5.00 -21.99 -21.98
N THR A 618 -6.14 -22.52 -21.56
CA THR A 618 -6.88 -22.07 -20.38
C THR A 618 -6.64 -23.04 -19.23
N LEU A 619 -6.30 -22.51 -18.06
CA LEU A 619 -6.15 -23.25 -16.80
C LEU A 619 -7.24 -22.81 -15.84
N THR A 620 -7.90 -23.75 -15.15
CA THR A 620 -8.99 -23.45 -14.21
C THR A 620 -8.93 -24.35 -12.97
N THR A 621 -9.08 -23.77 -11.79
CA THR A 621 -9.24 -24.50 -10.51
C THR A 621 -10.17 -23.71 -9.59
N GLY A 622 -11.24 -24.31 -9.09
CA GLY A 622 -12.28 -23.59 -8.37
C GLY A 622 -12.79 -22.38 -9.17
N ASN A 623 -12.73 -21.21 -8.57
CA ASN A 623 -13.13 -19.95 -9.21
C ASN A 623 -11.96 -19.19 -9.88
N TYR A 624 -10.77 -19.77 -9.89
CA TYR A 624 -9.56 -19.15 -10.44
C TYR A 624 -9.27 -19.70 -11.84
N HIS A 625 -8.90 -18.82 -12.74
CA HIS A 625 -8.53 -19.18 -14.11
C HIS A 625 -7.38 -18.30 -14.61
N ASN A 626 -6.59 -18.84 -15.51
CA ASN A 626 -5.53 -18.11 -16.21
C ASN A 626 -5.41 -18.67 -17.64
N TYR A 627 -4.78 -17.92 -18.54
CA TYR A 627 -4.63 -18.34 -19.94
C TYR A 627 -3.28 -17.91 -20.53
N TYR A 628 -2.87 -18.64 -21.54
CA TYR A 628 -1.60 -18.52 -22.26
C TYR A 628 -1.80 -18.69 -23.76
#